data_887cc7bf6f1fcd8d0193a775706e4e04
#
_entry.id   887cc7bf6f1fcd8d0193a775706e4e04
#
_cell.length_a   1.000
_cell.length_b   1.000
_cell.length_c   1.000
_cell.angle_alpha   90.00
_cell.angle_beta   90.00
_cell.angle_gamma   90.00
#
_symmetry.space_group_name_H-M   'P 1'
#
loop_
_entity.id
_entity.type
_entity.pdbx_description
1 polymer ?
#
loop_
_entity_poly.entity_id
_entity_poly.type
_entity_poly.pdbx_seq_one_letter_code
_entity_poly.pdbx_strand_id
1 'polypeptide(L)'
;MGDKTQLMLIALTSKYKLKDIILGTAAAILVLNGMAVLAGGLVSEFIPDWLIKTIAALAFLYFAASTISGDDDEEEEEGGKSKIQFAPLAVFCTFFVAELGDKTQLTAITFGANEGMGSTFVVWIGCSLGLFAADILGMLVGYLLKSKTPDGLLNTLAFVIFSIFGVYTLYQGLKLISAGVCPLPVWPVLIAATAVFVVVCVCLFVKREKKKAK
;
A
#
# COMPACT_ATOMS: atom_id res chain seq x y z
N MET A 1 8.64 0.54 3.44
CA MET A 1 7.54 1.48 3.72
C MET A 1 7.56 2.00 5.14
N GLY A 2 7.66 1.17 6.14
CA GLY A 2 7.67 1.60 7.55
C GLY A 2 8.79 2.56 7.93
N ASP A 3 9.86 2.60 7.19
CA ASP A 3 11.05 3.36 7.55
C ASP A 3 10.88 4.89 7.34
N LYS A 4 10.36 5.33 6.21
CA LYS A 4 10.20 6.78 5.90
C LYS A 4 9.13 7.42 6.79
N THR A 5 7.94 6.83 6.85
CA THR A 5 6.83 7.33 7.67
C THR A 5 7.18 7.28 9.16
N GLN A 6 7.84 6.22 9.62
CA GLN A 6 8.30 6.09 10.99
C GLN A 6 9.37 7.13 11.32
N LEU A 7 10.39 7.31 10.48
CA LEU A 7 11.42 8.33 10.68
C LEU A 7 10.83 9.74 10.68
N MET A 8 9.88 10.03 9.82
CA MET A 8 9.17 11.30 9.79
C MET A 8 8.36 11.51 11.07
N LEU A 9 7.60 10.50 11.53
CA LEU A 9 6.85 10.58 12.78
C LEU A 9 7.77 10.75 13.99
N ILE A 10 8.90 10.05 14.04
CA ILE A 10 9.94 10.26 15.08
C ILE A 10 10.50 11.69 15.01
N ALA A 11 10.80 12.19 13.81
CA ALA A 11 11.28 13.57 13.64
C ALA A 11 10.22 14.60 14.08
N LEU A 12 8.94 14.34 13.84
CA LEU A 12 7.84 15.19 14.30
C LEU A 12 7.69 15.17 15.84
N THR A 13 8.00 14.05 16.54
CA THR A 13 7.95 13.99 17.99
C THR A 13 8.97 14.91 18.68
N SER A 14 10.05 15.27 17.99
CA SER A 14 11.03 16.25 18.49
C SER A 14 10.54 17.70 18.41
N LYS A 15 9.51 17.99 17.60
CA LYS A 15 9.01 19.36 17.32
C LYS A 15 7.62 19.62 17.87
N TYR A 16 6.76 18.61 17.94
CA TYR A 16 5.34 18.74 18.27
C TYR A 16 4.95 17.80 19.40
N LYS A 17 3.85 18.15 20.09
CA LYS A 17 3.29 17.29 21.13
C LYS A 17 2.66 16.03 20.50
N LEU A 18 2.77 14.92 21.19
CA LEU A 18 2.23 13.63 20.71
C LEU A 18 0.75 13.71 20.31
N LYS A 19 -0.07 14.48 21.04
CA LYS A 19 -1.49 14.70 20.71
C LYS A 19 -1.68 15.37 19.35
N ASP A 20 -0.85 16.37 19.04
CA ASP A 20 -0.91 17.12 17.78
C ASP A 20 -0.49 16.24 16.61
N ILE A 21 0.49 15.36 16.84
CA ILE A 21 0.95 14.37 15.86
C ILE A 21 -0.15 13.36 15.56
N ILE A 22 -0.74 12.76 16.59
CA ILE A 22 -1.82 11.78 16.43
C ILE A 22 -3.02 12.38 15.69
N LEU A 23 -3.45 13.59 16.07
CA LEU A 23 -4.57 14.26 15.43
C LEU A 23 -4.27 14.63 13.97
N GLY A 24 -3.11 15.21 13.70
CA GLY A 24 -2.71 15.59 12.34
C GLY A 24 -2.55 14.38 11.42
N THR A 25 -1.90 13.33 11.89
CA THR A 25 -1.73 12.07 11.15
C THR A 25 -3.07 11.38 10.90
N ALA A 26 -3.92 11.25 11.91
CA ALA A 26 -5.23 10.62 11.75
C ALA A 26 -6.10 11.40 10.73
N ALA A 27 -6.11 12.72 10.79
CA ALA A 27 -6.85 13.55 9.85
C ALA A 27 -6.31 13.39 8.41
N ALA A 28 -4.98 13.36 8.24
CA ALA A 28 -4.36 13.16 6.92
C ALA A 28 -4.70 11.79 6.34
N ILE A 29 -4.61 10.72 7.13
CA ILE A 29 -4.97 9.36 6.73
C ILE A 29 -6.43 9.27 6.29
N LEU A 30 -7.35 9.85 7.08
CA LEU A 30 -8.77 9.85 6.74
C LEU A 30 -9.05 10.55 5.42
N VAL A 31 -8.44 11.72 5.20
CA VAL A 31 -8.64 12.48 3.95
C VAL A 31 -8.00 11.76 2.76
N LEU A 32 -6.76 11.32 2.87
CA LEU A 32 -6.05 10.61 1.79
C LEU A 32 -6.77 9.32 1.38
N ASN A 33 -7.11 8.47 2.34
CA ASN A 33 -7.83 7.23 2.05
C ASN A 33 -9.25 7.50 1.56
N GLY A 34 -9.93 8.53 2.07
CA GLY A 34 -11.24 8.94 1.57
C GLY A 34 -11.20 9.32 0.09
N MET A 35 -10.26 10.16 -0.30
CA MET A 35 -10.05 10.53 -1.70
C MET A 35 -9.69 9.32 -2.57
N ALA A 36 -8.79 8.47 -2.09
CA ALA A 36 -8.34 7.30 -2.82
C ALA A 36 -9.47 6.27 -3.05
N VAL A 37 -10.20 5.93 -2.00
CA VAL A 37 -11.31 4.96 -2.07
C VAL A 37 -12.47 5.50 -2.91
N LEU A 38 -12.80 6.79 -2.78
CA LEU A 38 -13.81 7.44 -3.63
C LEU A 38 -13.40 7.43 -5.10
N ALA A 39 -12.16 7.78 -5.41
CA ALA A 39 -11.64 7.72 -6.77
C ALA A 39 -11.72 6.29 -7.34
N GLY A 40 -11.33 5.28 -6.56
CA GLY A 40 -11.45 3.87 -6.94
C GLY A 40 -12.89 3.45 -7.17
N GLY A 41 -13.80 3.80 -6.25
CA GLY A 41 -15.23 3.50 -6.36
C GLY A 41 -15.88 4.14 -7.59
N LEU A 42 -15.54 5.40 -7.90
CA LEU A 42 -16.04 6.07 -9.12
C LEU A 42 -15.54 5.38 -10.38
N VAL A 43 -14.29 4.97 -10.42
CA VAL A 43 -13.72 4.22 -11.56
C VAL A 43 -14.50 2.92 -11.79
N SER A 44 -14.98 2.25 -10.75
CA SER A 44 -15.73 1.00 -10.86
C SER A 44 -17.09 1.14 -11.56
N GLU A 45 -17.67 2.34 -11.61
CA GLU A 45 -18.95 2.58 -12.32
C GLU A 45 -18.80 2.64 -13.84
N PHE A 46 -17.59 2.95 -14.33
CA PHE A 46 -17.32 3.14 -15.75
C PHE A 46 -16.56 1.98 -16.40
N ILE A 47 -15.91 1.14 -15.59
CA ILE A 47 -15.05 0.07 -16.06
C ILE A 47 -15.65 -1.30 -15.71
N PRO A 48 -15.68 -2.28 -16.63
CA PRO A 48 -16.19 -3.61 -16.34
C PRO A 48 -15.41 -4.31 -15.19
N ASP A 49 -16.15 -5.00 -14.32
CA ASP A 49 -15.60 -5.67 -13.13
C ASP A 49 -14.41 -6.59 -13.42
N TRP A 50 -14.45 -7.34 -14.52
CA TRP A 50 -13.36 -8.23 -14.89
C TRP A 50 -12.06 -7.48 -15.17
N LEU A 51 -12.15 -6.28 -15.76
CA LEU A 51 -10.98 -5.46 -16.07
C LEU A 51 -10.40 -4.84 -14.79
N ILE A 52 -11.28 -4.32 -13.92
CA ILE A 52 -10.88 -3.79 -12.60
C ILE A 52 -10.14 -4.86 -11.81
N LYS A 53 -10.72 -6.06 -11.69
CA LYS A 53 -10.10 -7.16 -10.95
C LYS A 53 -8.77 -7.61 -11.55
N THR A 54 -8.64 -7.59 -12.86
CA THR A 54 -7.38 -7.92 -13.53
C THR A 54 -6.31 -6.87 -13.25
N ILE A 55 -6.63 -5.58 -13.36
CA ILE A 55 -5.72 -4.48 -13.05
C ILE A 55 -5.33 -4.51 -11.56
N ALA A 56 -6.32 -4.70 -10.67
CA ALA A 56 -6.09 -4.82 -9.23
C ALA A 56 -5.14 -5.99 -8.89
N ALA A 57 -5.35 -7.14 -9.50
CA ALA A 57 -4.48 -8.30 -9.33
C ALA A 57 -3.04 -8.00 -9.76
N LEU A 58 -2.85 -7.38 -10.92
CA LEU A 58 -1.54 -6.99 -11.41
C LEU A 58 -0.86 -5.97 -10.49
N ALA A 59 -1.62 -5.00 -9.96
CA ALA A 59 -1.10 -4.03 -8.99
C ALA A 59 -0.62 -4.70 -7.71
N PHE A 60 -1.41 -5.62 -7.13
CA PHE A 60 -0.99 -6.35 -5.92
C PHE A 60 0.23 -7.23 -6.17
N LEU A 61 0.29 -7.94 -7.30
CA LEU A 61 1.46 -8.76 -7.66
C LEU A 61 2.69 -7.88 -7.93
N TYR A 62 2.52 -6.71 -8.52
CA TYR A 62 3.59 -5.73 -8.68
C TYR A 62 4.11 -5.24 -7.33
N PHE A 63 3.21 -4.88 -6.37
CA PHE A 63 3.62 -4.47 -5.02
C PHE A 63 4.34 -5.59 -4.28
N ALA A 64 3.88 -6.84 -4.42
CA ALA A 64 4.60 -7.98 -3.87
C ALA A 64 6.02 -8.09 -4.45
N ALA A 65 6.17 -7.98 -5.77
CA ALA A 65 7.47 -8.07 -6.44
C ALA A 65 8.39 -6.90 -6.05
N SER A 66 7.87 -5.66 -5.95
CA SER A 66 8.66 -4.48 -5.56
C SER A 66 9.19 -4.59 -4.13
N THR A 67 8.41 -5.20 -3.22
CA THR A 67 8.86 -5.44 -1.84
C THR A 67 10.10 -6.35 -1.77
N ILE A 68 10.26 -7.28 -2.72
CA ILE A 68 11.47 -8.10 -2.83
C ILE A 68 12.62 -7.33 -3.47
N SER A 69 12.32 -6.51 -4.48
CA SER A 69 13.32 -5.76 -5.25
C SER A 69 14.09 -4.76 -4.39
N GLY A 70 13.45 -4.19 -3.39
CA GLY A 70 14.04 -3.14 -2.54
C GLY A 70 14.10 -1.78 -3.22
N ASP A 71 13.38 -1.60 -4.35
CA ASP A 71 13.36 -0.34 -5.11
C ASP A 71 12.52 0.76 -4.43
N ASP A 72 12.07 0.54 -3.20
CA ASP A 72 11.21 1.44 -2.44
C ASP A 72 11.96 2.62 -1.78
N ASP A 73 13.29 2.65 -1.89
CA ASP A 73 14.14 3.55 -1.12
C ASP A 73 14.53 4.86 -1.86
N GLU A 74 14.07 5.09 -3.09
CA GLU A 74 14.54 6.21 -3.94
C GLU A 74 13.55 7.37 -4.16
N GLU A 75 12.41 7.41 -3.48
CA GLU A 75 11.60 8.63 -3.48
C GLU A 75 12.14 9.61 -2.43
N GLU A 76 12.95 10.58 -2.90
CA GLU A 76 13.51 11.65 -2.09
C GLU A 76 12.40 12.49 -1.44
N GLU A 77 12.40 12.52 -0.11
CA GLU A 77 11.55 13.40 0.67
C GLU A 77 12.00 14.87 0.52
N GLU A 78 11.30 15.66 -0.26
CA GLU A 78 11.24 17.09 -0.01
C GLU A 78 10.32 17.36 1.18
N GLY A 79 10.85 17.14 2.39
CA GLY A 79 10.21 17.56 3.63
C GLY A 79 10.08 19.07 3.69
N GLY A 80 9.00 19.62 3.13
CA GLY A 80 8.69 21.04 3.15
C GLY A 80 8.67 21.57 4.59
N LYS A 81 9.56 22.53 4.89
CA LYS A 81 9.52 23.28 6.15
C LYS A 81 8.24 24.10 6.20
N SER A 82 7.18 23.54 6.76
CA SER A 82 5.91 24.23 6.90
C SER A 82 6.07 25.36 7.94
N LYS A 83 5.77 26.60 7.51
CA LYS A 83 5.71 27.77 8.40
C LYS A 83 4.37 27.88 9.17
N ILE A 84 3.63 26.79 9.25
CA ILE A 84 2.29 26.77 9.82
C ILE A 84 2.39 26.79 11.34
N GLN A 85 1.83 27.81 12.01
CA GLN A 85 1.88 27.98 13.47
C GLN A 85 0.98 27.00 14.22
N PHE A 86 -0.09 26.48 13.60
CA PHE A 86 -0.98 25.51 14.21
C PHE A 86 -0.42 24.09 14.08
N ALA A 87 0.07 23.54 15.17
CA ALA A 87 0.81 22.29 15.19
C ALA A 87 0.09 21.08 14.53
N PRO A 88 -1.19 20.77 14.81
CA PRO A 88 -1.90 19.68 14.12
C PRO A 88 -1.99 19.85 12.61
N LEU A 89 -2.18 21.09 12.13
CA LEU A 89 -2.25 21.38 10.70
C LEU A 89 -0.87 21.26 10.03
N ALA A 90 0.19 21.65 10.72
CA ALA A 90 1.55 21.46 10.21
C ALA A 90 1.89 19.97 10.05
N VAL A 91 1.51 19.14 11.03
CA VAL A 91 1.66 17.69 10.98
C VAL A 91 0.80 17.11 9.84
N PHE A 92 -0.48 17.52 9.74
CA PHE A 92 -1.37 17.11 8.68
C PHE A 92 -0.78 17.38 7.30
N CYS A 93 -0.34 18.61 7.02
CA CYS A 93 0.22 18.97 5.73
C CYS A 93 1.51 18.19 5.41
N THR A 94 2.38 18.04 6.40
CA THR A 94 3.64 17.29 6.22
C THR A 94 3.35 15.83 5.90
N PHE A 95 2.48 15.19 6.68
CA PHE A 95 2.10 13.80 6.47
C PHE A 95 1.32 13.62 5.16
N PHE A 96 0.39 14.52 4.86
CA PHE A 96 -0.39 14.50 3.63
C PHE A 96 0.49 14.52 2.38
N VAL A 97 1.47 15.43 2.34
CA VAL A 97 2.38 15.53 1.19
C VAL A 97 3.30 14.31 1.09
N ALA A 98 3.81 13.82 2.21
CA ALA A 98 4.71 12.66 2.25
C ALA A 98 4.03 11.34 1.82
N GLU A 99 2.74 11.17 2.14
CA GLU A 99 1.95 9.97 1.81
C GLU A 99 1.19 10.09 0.49
N LEU A 100 1.15 11.30 -0.12
CA LEU A 100 0.42 11.51 -1.36
C LEU A 100 1.12 10.77 -2.51
N GLY A 101 0.42 9.79 -3.10
CA GLY A 101 0.95 8.96 -4.19
C GLY A 101 1.68 7.69 -3.73
N ASP A 102 1.78 7.45 -2.42
CA ASP A 102 2.42 6.24 -1.91
C ASP A 102 1.62 4.95 -2.24
N LYS A 103 2.27 3.81 -2.09
CA LYS A 103 1.70 2.46 -2.36
C LYS A 103 0.44 2.18 -1.55
N THR A 104 0.35 2.70 -0.33
CA THR A 104 -0.83 2.57 0.51
C THR A 104 -2.04 3.25 -0.12
N GLN A 105 -1.87 4.42 -0.72
CA GLN A 105 -2.92 5.13 -1.42
C GLN A 105 -3.36 4.40 -2.69
N LEU A 106 -2.41 3.88 -3.48
CA LEU A 106 -2.72 3.04 -4.65
C LEU A 106 -3.48 1.77 -4.24
N THR A 107 -3.12 1.17 -3.10
CA THR A 107 -3.84 0.03 -2.54
C THR A 107 -5.28 0.41 -2.15
N ALA A 108 -5.49 1.57 -1.52
CA ALA A 108 -6.83 2.06 -1.16
C ALA A 108 -7.71 2.34 -2.41
N ILE A 109 -7.13 2.92 -3.48
CA ILE A 109 -7.81 3.07 -4.78
C ILE A 109 -8.21 1.71 -5.34
N THR A 110 -7.30 0.75 -5.29
CA THR A 110 -7.51 -0.61 -5.80
C THR A 110 -8.63 -1.33 -5.04
N PHE A 111 -8.67 -1.22 -3.71
CA PHE A 111 -9.77 -1.75 -2.91
C PHE A 111 -11.08 -1.04 -3.19
N GLY A 112 -11.09 0.30 -3.30
CA GLY A 112 -12.28 1.07 -3.64
C GLY A 112 -12.86 0.65 -4.99
N ALA A 113 -12.01 0.49 -6.01
CA ALA A 113 -12.43 0.02 -7.33
C ALA A 113 -12.93 -1.42 -7.31
N ASN A 114 -12.27 -2.30 -6.55
CA ASN A 114 -12.62 -3.72 -6.49
C ASN A 114 -13.95 -4.00 -5.79
N GLU A 115 -14.30 -3.22 -4.77
CA GLU A 115 -15.50 -3.38 -3.97
C GLU A 115 -16.67 -2.50 -4.44
N GLY A 116 -16.39 -1.48 -5.27
CA GLY A 116 -17.37 -0.58 -5.86
C GLY A 116 -17.94 0.45 -4.87
N MET A 117 -18.79 1.34 -5.39
CA MET A 117 -19.35 2.45 -4.62
C MET A 117 -20.21 2.03 -3.43
N GLY A 118 -20.88 0.88 -3.49
CA GLY A 118 -21.73 0.39 -2.39
C GLY A 118 -20.96 0.08 -1.10
N SER A 119 -19.68 -0.26 -1.19
CA SER A 119 -18.81 -0.61 -0.06
C SER A 119 -17.82 0.48 0.30
N THR A 120 -17.85 1.63 -0.38
CA THR A 120 -16.88 2.74 -0.23
C THR A 120 -16.64 3.13 1.23
N PHE A 121 -17.69 3.27 2.03
CA PHE A 121 -17.58 3.67 3.43
C PHE A 121 -16.82 2.62 4.27
N VAL A 122 -17.14 1.34 4.08
CA VAL A 122 -16.50 0.24 4.81
C VAL A 122 -15.03 0.12 4.44
N VAL A 123 -14.73 0.22 3.14
CA VAL A 123 -13.35 0.20 2.62
C VAL A 123 -12.56 1.41 3.15
N TRP A 124 -13.14 2.60 3.13
CA TRP A 124 -12.53 3.81 3.66
C TRP A 124 -12.14 3.66 5.13
N ILE A 125 -13.08 3.25 5.97
CA ILE A 125 -12.82 3.04 7.40
C ILE A 125 -11.78 1.94 7.60
N GLY A 126 -11.89 0.81 6.89
CA GLY A 126 -10.95 -0.30 6.98
C GLY A 126 -9.53 0.08 6.61
N CYS A 127 -9.33 0.76 5.47
CA CYS A 127 -8.02 1.26 5.04
C CYS A 127 -7.46 2.29 6.02
N SER A 128 -8.30 3.20 6.52
CA SER A 128 -7.86 4.26 7.44
C SER A 128 -7.45 3.70 8.80
N LEU A 129 -8.24 2.80 9.38
CA LEU A 129 -7.92 2.16 10.66
C LEU A 129 -6.70 1.24 10.52
N GLY A 130 -6.60 0.49 9.42
CA GLY A 130 -5.47 -0.38 9.14
C GLY A 130 -4.14 0.38 9.03
N LEU A 131 -4.14 1.46 8.26
CA LEU A 131 -2.95 2.31 8.10
C LEU A 131 -2.58 3.00 9.42
N PHE A 132 -3.55 3.59 10.12
CA PHE A 132 -3.32 4.24 11.39
C PHE A 132 -2.78 3.26 12.47
N ALA A 133 -3.34 2.06 12.55
CA ALA A 133 -2.85 1.02 13.45
C ALA A 133 -1.42 0.58 13.08
N ALA A 134 -1.12 0.44 11.79
CA ALA A 134 0.22 0.10 11.33
C ALA A 134 1.25 1.18 11.70
N ASP A 135 0.90 2.45 11.55
CA ASP A 135 1.75 3.58 11.91
C ASP A 135 2.02 3.64 13.42
N ILE A 136 0.98 3.44 14.25
CA ILE A 136 1.14 3.40 15.72
C ILE A 136 2.01 2.21 16.12
N LEU A 137 1.77 1.01 15.58
CA LEU A 137 2.57 -0.16 15.85
C LEU A 137 4.01 0.03 15.40
N GLY A 138 4.22 0.60 14.22
CA GLY A 138 5.54 0.92 13.70
C GLY A 138 6.31 1.90 14.59
N MET A 139 5.66 2.97 15.06
CA MET A 139 6.24 3.90 16.03
C MET A 139 6.59 3.22 17.34
N LEU A 140 5.69 2.39 17.87
CA LEU A 140 5.90 1.67 19.13
C LEU A 140 7.08 0.70 19.02
N VAL A 141 7.12 -0.07 17.95
CA VAL A 141 8.23 -1.02 17.67
C VAL A 141 9.54 -0.27 17.51
N GLY A 142 9.56 0.83 16.74
CA GLY A 142 10.75 1.68 16.57
C GLY A 142 11.24 2.27 17.88
N TYR A 143 10.32 2.72 18.74
CA TYR A 143 10.65 3.24 20.07
C TYR A 143 11.19 2.17 21.03
N LEU A 144 10.55 0.98 21.06
CA LEU A 144 10.92 -0.10 21.98
C LEU A 144 12.24 -0.76 21.60
N LEU A 145 12.47 -0.95 20.30
CA LEU A 145 13.66 -1.68 19.85
C LEU A 145 14.93 -0.82 19.81
N LYS A 146 14.83 0.54 19.89
CA LYS A 146 15.99 1.49 19.84
C LYS A 146 17.10 1.15 18.84
N SER A 147 16.90 0.14 18.02
CA SER A 147 17.91 -0.46 17.17
C SER A 147 17.21 -1.27 16.06
N LYS A 148 17.38 -0.83 14.83
CA LYS A 148 17.05 -1.54 13.58
C LYS A 148 15.71 -2.28 13.62
N THR A 149 14.68 -1.60 13.14
CA THR A 149 13.44 -2.28 12.72
C THR A 149 13.83 -3.49 11.87
N PRO A 150 13.25 -4.67 12.10
CA PRO A 150 13.53 -5.82 11.24
C PRO A 150 12.83 -5.62 9.90
N ASP A 151 13.41 -4.76 9.05
CA ASP A 151 12.90 -4.43 7.71
C ASP A 151 12.59 -5.69 6.91
N GLY A 152 13.40 -6.73 7.11
CA GLY A 152 13.19 -8.03 6.49
C GLY A 152 11.87 -8.71 6.87
N LEU A 153 11.41 -8.58 8.12
CA LEU A 153 10.14 -9.18 8.55
C LEU A 153 8.94 -8.44 7.97
N LEU A 154 8.96 -7.10 8.01
CA LEU A 154 7.88 -6.27 7.45
C LEU A 154 7.75 -6.48 5.94
N ASN A 155 8.87 -6.48 5.23
CA ASN A 155 8.90 -6.74 3.79
C ASN A 155 8.40 -8.16 3.45
N THR A 156 8.75 -9.16 4.26
CA THR A 156 8.26 -10.53 4.07
C THR A 156 6.76 -10.63 4.30
N LEU A 157 6.22 -9.99 5.35
CA LEU A 157 4.79 -9.96 5.62
C LEU A 157 4.03 -9.23 4.49
N ALA A 158 4.52 -8.07 4.04
CA ALA A 158 3.93 -7.34 2.93
C ALA A 158 3.94 -8.17 1.64
N PHE A 159 5.05 -8.84 1.32
CA PHE A 159 5.14 -9.76 0.18
C PHE A 159 4.07 -10.86 0.24
N VAL A 160 3.94 -11.54 1.38
CA VAL A 160 2.97 -12.63 1.54
C VAL A 160 1.55 -12.11 1.39
N ILE A 161 1.21 -10.99 2.04
CA ILE A 161 -0.12 -10.40 1.99
C ILE A 161 -0.47 -9.98 0.55
N PHE A 162 0.38 -9.19 -0.11
CA PHE A 162 0.12 -8.75 -1.48
C PHE A 162 0.08 -9.91 -2.48
N SER A 163 0.89 -10.97 -2.29
CA SER A 163 0.83 -12.17 -3.12
C SER A 163 -0.51 -12.90 -2.98
N ILE A 164 -1.00 -13.07 -1.75
CA ILE A 164 -2.30 -13.73 -1.50
C ILE A 164 -3.43 -12.92 -2.14
N PHE A 165 -3.48 -11.61 -1.88
CA PHE A 165 -4.50 -10.74 -2.47
C PHE A 165 -4.40 -10.70 -4.00
N GLY A 166 -3.21 -10.62 -4.55
CA GLY A 166 -2.98 -10.62 -5.99
C GLY A 166 -3.49 -11.89 -6.67
N VAL A 167 -3.13 -13.06 -6.15
CA VAL A 167 -3.60 -14.35 -6.69
C VAL A 167 -5.10 -14.53 -6.53
N TYR A 168 -5.66 -14.16 -5.37
CA TYR A 168 -7.10 -14.24 -5.12
C TYR A 168 -7.91 -13.33 -6.06
N THR A 169 -7.48 -12.08 -6.23
CA THR A 169 -8.14 -11.12 -7.11
C THR A 169 -8.00 -11.54 -8.58
N LEU A 170 -6.84 -12.11 -8.97
CA LEU A 170 -6.66 -12.68 -10.31
C LEU A 170 -7.63 -13.83 -10.58
N TYR A 171 -7.80 -14.73 -9.60
CA TYR A 171 -8.79 -15.80 -9.70
C TYR A 171 -10.21 -15.25 -9.94
N GLN A 172 -10.61 -14.21 -9.19
CA GLN A 172 -11.92 -13.58 -9.39
C GLN A 172 -12.05 -12.95 -10.78
N GLY A 173 -11.03 -12.23 -11.25
CA GLY A 173 -11.00 -11.62 -12.59
C GLY A 173 -11.13 -12.67 -13.70
N LEU A 174 -10.35 -13.75 -13.63
CA LEU A 174 -10.43 -14.86 -14.58
C LEU A 174 -11.80 -15.55 -14.59
N LYS A 175 -12.42 -15.69 -13.42
CA LYS A 175 -13.77 -16.25 -13.32
C LYS A 175 -14.80 -15.37 -14.01
N LEU A 176 -14.71 -14.05 -13.86
CA LEU A 176 -15.61 -13.11 -14.56
C LEU A 176 -15.38 -13.10 -16.08
N ILE A 177 -14.13 -13.16 -16.52
CA ILE A 177 -13.78 -13.28 -17.95
C ILE A 177 -14.37 -14.57 -18.54
N SER A 178 -14.20 -15.69 -17.82
CA SER A 178 -14.73 -16.99 -18.26
C SER A 178 -16.25 -17.03 -18.33
N ALA A 179 -16.94 -16.27 -17.46
CA ALA A 179 -18.40 -16.25 -17.40
C ALA A 179 -19.03 -15.31 -18.43
N GLY A 180 -18.36 -14.23 -18.86
CA GLY A 180 -18.99 -13.16 -19.63
C GLY A 180 -18.30 -12.76 -20.93
N VAL A 181 -16.99 -13.03 -21.07
CA VAL A 181 -16.20 -12.53 -22.21
C VAL A 181 -15.69 -13.66 -23.10
N CYS A 182 -15.02 -14.65 -22.53
CA CYS A 182 -14.44 -15.76 -23.27
C CYS A 182 -14.33 -16.98 -22.35
N PRO A 183 -14.81 -18.18 -22.76
CA PRO A 183 -14.73 -19.39 -21.97
C PRO A 183 -13.27 -19.85 -21.82
N LEU A 184 -12.58 -19.32 -20.81
CA LEU A 184 -11.19 -19.66 -20.50
C LEU A 184 -11.14 -20.76 -19.43
N PRO A 185 -10.19 -21.69 -19.53
CA PRO A 185 -9.92 -22.62 -18.45
C PRO A 185 -9.25 -21.88 -17.28
N VAL A 186 -10.03 -21.46 -16.28
CA VAL A 186 -9.58 -20.60 -15.16
C VAL A 186 -8.37 -21.19 -14.45
N TRP A 187 -8.41 -22.47 -14.07
CA TRP A 187 -7.35 -23.11 -13.30
C TRP A 187 -6.00 -23.20 -14.02
N PRO A 188 -5.92 -23.67 -15.28
CA PRO A 188 -4.64 -23.69 -16.01
C PRO A 188 -4.05 -22.29 -16.18
N VAL A 189 -4.87 -21.29 -16.49
CA VAL A 189 -4.41 -19.90 -16.66
C VAL A 189 -3.91 -19.33 -15.33
N LEU A 190 -4.62 -19.58 -14.25
CA LEU A 190 -4.20 -19.14 -12.91
C LEU A 190 -2.86 -19.78 -12.50
N ILE A 191 -2.72 -21.09 -12.71
CA ILE A 191 -1.48 -21.81 -12.41
C ILE A 191 -0.32 -21.26 -13.25
N ALA A 192 -0.53 -21.03 -14.53
CA ALA A 192 0.50 -20.46 -15.40
C ALA A 192 0.90 -19.05 -14.96
N ALA A 193 -0.06 -18.18 -14.64
CA ALA A 193 0.20 -16.83 -14.19
C ALA A 193 0.96 -16.80 -12.83
N THR A 194 0.55 -17.65 -11.88
CA THR A 194 1.25 -17.76 -10.60
C THR A 194 2.65 -18.35 -10.74
N ALA A 195 2.86 -19.31 -11.64
CA ALA A 195 4.19 -19.83 -11.95
C ALA A 195 5.11 -18.75 -12.53
N VAL A 196 4.61 -17.94 -13.47
CA VAL A 196 5.35 -16.79 -14.03
C VAL A 196 5.71 -15.79 -12.92
N PHE A 197 4.75 -15.46 -12.06
CA PHE A 197 4.98 -14.57 -10.92
C PHE A 197 6.08 -15.09 -9.99
N VAL A 198 6.07 -16.38 -9.63
CA VAL A 198 7.11 -17.00 -8.79
C VAL A 198 8.47 -16.90 -9.47
N VAL A 199 8.57 -17.19 -10.77
CA VAL A 199 9.84 -17.08 -11.53
C VAL A 199 10.35 -15.63 -11.50
N VAL A 200 9.49 -14.63 -11.71
CA VAL A 200 9.86 -13.22 -11.62
C VAL A 200 10.40 -12.88 -10.23
N CYS A 201 9.71 -13.30 -9.17
CA CYS A 201 10.14 -13.06 -7.79
C CYS A 201 11.49 -13.69 -7.49
N VAL A 202 11.74 -14.94 -7.94
CA VAL A 202 13.04 -15.61 -7.77
C VAL A 202 14.14 -14.87 -8.53
N CYS A 203 13.89 -14.43 -9.76
CA CYS A 203 14.84 -13.65 -10.54
C CYS A 203 15.19 -12.31 -9.86
N LEU A 204 14.20 -11.60 -9.32
CA LEU A 204 14.42 -10.36 -8.57
C LEU A 204 15.22 -10.59 -7.30
N PHE A 205 14.90 -11.63 -6.55
CA PHE A 205 15.62 -11.99 -5.34
C PHE A 205 17.10 -12.31 -5.64
N VAL A 206 17.37 -13.11 -6.65
CA VAL A 206 18.75 -13.44 -7.06
C VAL A 206 19.52 -12.20 -7.54
N LYS A 207 18.84 -11.30 -8.27
CA LYS A 207 19.44 -10.04 -8.71
C LYS A 207 19.81 -9.14 -7.53
N ARG A 208 18.94 -9.05 -6.52
CA ARG A 208 19.17 -8.29 -5.27
C ARG A 208 20.37 -8.82 -4.51
N GLU A 209 20.47 -10.15 -4.32
CA GLU A 209 21.60 -10.76 -3.64
C GLU A 209 22.93 -10.52 -4.37
N LYS A 210 22.94 -10.57 -5.70
CA LYS A 210 24.12 -10.23 -6.51
C LYS A 210 24.52 -8.75 -6.40
N LYS A 211 23.55 -7.83 -6.22
CA LYS A 211 23.82 -6.38 -6.03
C LYS A 211 24.42 -6.11 -4.65
N LYS A 212 24.06 -6.89 -3.62
CA LYS A 212 24.63 -6.77 -2.26
C LYS A 212 26.03 -7.37 -2.12
N ALA A 213 26.39 -8.31 -2.97
CA ALA A 213 27.69 -9.00 -2.95
C ALA A 213 28.80 -8.25 -3.73
N LYS A 214 28.47 -7.16 -4.43
CA LYS A 214 29.39 -6.22 -5.09
C LYS A 214 29.57 -4.95 -4.27
#